data_f7152050f1ff064e8d80343fca123139
#
_entry.id   f7152050f1ff064e8d80343fca123139
#
_cell.length_a   1.000
_cell.length_b   1.000
_cell.length_c   1.000
_cell.angle_alpha   90.00
_cell.angle_beta   90.00
_cell.angle_gamma   90.00
#
_symmetry.space_group_name_H-M   'P 1'
#
loop_
_entity.id
_entity.type
_entity.pdbx_description
1 polymer ?
#
loop_
_entity_poly.entity_id
_entity_poly.type
_entity_poly.pdbx_seq_one_letter_code
_entity_poly.pdbx_strand_id
1 'polypeptide(L)'
;MKDMTGFSGWDWQGCSFSFPERLLSKIKATPITFSVLNSDHIIWSSSPSGNFDMKEAYKLAVIEMDGMHKGNFNGSWIWKVPKIPKIKCFLWQCQLNSISVRTTLAARGMHVTPLCHFCEGSAETIVHVLRDCCVARNIWTSLLPPMSDSLFFGLHLNDWLRLNCCKMDTHSSSGIRWGIIFSFGVRTLWLHRNRVLFRNERAQDILKPDVLSKVVEFAYVGINEKQTTTPRSIQVRWIKPPLSWHKLNSDGSSLGNPGQAGGGGLIRDDKGDWIKGYVRTIGHTTSVAAELWAVHDGLRLCFALKIPADY
;
A
#
# COMPACT_ATOMS: atom_id res chain seq x y z
N MET A 1 20.17 -6.53 24.58
CA MET A 1 20.90 -7.80 24.75
C MET A 1 21.38 -8.04 26.18
N LYS A 2 21.77 -7.03 26.93
CA LYS A 2 22.17 -7.19 28.36
C LYS A 2 21.13 -7.94 29.21
N ASP A 3 19.86 -7.76 28.93
CA ASP A 3 18.75 -8.40 29.67
C ASP A 3 18.55 -9.88 29.31
N MET A 4 19.28 -10.41 28.35
CA MET A 4 19.20 -11.80 27.88
C MET A 4 20.49 -12.60 28.15
N THR A 5 21.41 -12.06 28.96
CA THR A 5 22.66 -12.73 29.32
C THR A 5 22.69 -13.06 30.80
N GLY A 6 22.79 -14.35 31.13
CA GLY A 6 22.99 -14.83 32.49
C GLY A 6 24.47 -15.11 32.78
N PHE A 7 24.80 -15.45 34.05
CA PHE A 7 26.17 -15.72 34.47
C PHE A 7 26.88 -16.87 33.73
N SER A 8 26.14 -17.72 33.02
CA SER A 8 26.65 -18.88 32.29
C SER A 8 26.36 -18.88 30.78
N GLY A 9 25.83 -17.81 30.23
CA GLY A 9 25.48 -17.76 28.80
C GLY A 9 24.18 -17.00 28.51
N TRP A 10 23.53 -17.33 27.41
CA TRP A 10 22.27 -16.73 26.98
C TRP A 10 21.09 -17.19 27.86
N ASP A 11 20.34 -16.24 28.42
CA ASP A 11 19.11 -16.48 29.20
C ASP A 11 17.88 -16.09 28.38
N TRP A 12 16.95 -17.01 28.19
CA TRP A 12 15.73 -16.85 27.38
C TRP A 12 14.47 -16.68 28.23
N GLN A 13 14.58 -16.73 29.58
CA GLN A 13 13.40 -16.73 30.46
C GLN A 13 12.58 -15.45 30.39
N GLY A 14 13.19 -14.33 29.93
CA GLY A 14 12.51 -13.04 29.72
C GLY A 14 11.82 -12.87 28.37
N CYS A 15 11.94 -13.82 27.44
CA CYS A 15 11.35 -13.69 26.11
C CYS A 15 9.90 -14.17 26.07
N SER A 16 9.00 -13.29 25.66
CA SER A 16 7.58 -13.62 25.45
C SER A 16 7.30 -14.36 24.12
N PHE A 17 8.31 -14.70 23.35
CA PHE A 17 8.21 -15.39 22.05
C PHE A 17 9.37 -16.37 21.87
N SER A 18 9.16 -17.40 21.02
CA SER A 18 10.19 -18.37 20.66
C SER A 18 10.88 -17.98 19.36
N PHE A 19 12.21 -18.00 19.34
CA PHE A 19 12.99 -17.79 18.13
C PHE A 19 12.97 -19.04 17.24
N PRO A 20 12.97 -18.88 15.88
CA PRO A 20 13.24 -19.99 14.97
C PRO A 20 14.59 -20.65 15.29
N GLU A 21 14.66 -21.98 15.23
CA GLU A 21 15.88 -22.74 15.60
C GLU A 21 17.15 -22.29 14.88
N ARG A 22 17.02 -21.91 13.60
CA ARG A 22 18.13 -21.39 12.78
C ARG A 22 18.68 -20.07 13.33
N LEU A 23 17.85 -19.27 13.97
CA LEU A 23 18.26 -17.99 14.58
C LEU A 23 18.85 -18.25 15.96
N LEU A 24 18.25 -19.15 16.74
CA LEU A 24 18.72 -19.59 18.05
C LEU A 24 20.13 -20.17 17.97
N SER A 25 20.41 -21.02 16.99
CA SER A 25 21.75 -21.59 16.80
C SER A 25 22.80 -20.53 16.46
N LYS A 26 22.47 -19.53 15.65
CA LYS A 26 23.36 -18.40 15.36
C LYS A 26 23.63 -17.54 16.59
N ILE A 27 22.61 -17.23 17.37
CA ILE A 27 22.76 -16.42 18.58
C ILE A 27 23.61 -17.18 19.61
N LYS A 28 23.34 -18.48 19.84
CA LYS A 28 24.12 -19.33 20.75
C LYS A 28 25.59 -19.47 20.33
N ALA A 29 25.89 -19.43 19.04
CA ALA A 29 27.24 -19.47 18.50
C ALA A 29 27.99 -18.13 18.62
N THR A 30 27.29 -17.04 18.98
CA THR A 30 27.92 -15.73 19.15
C THR A 30 28.53 -15.65 20.54
N PRO A 31 29.87 -15.47 20.68
CA PRO A 31 30.52 -15.36 21.97
C PRO A 31 30.07 -14.10 22.70
N ILE A 32 29.71 -14.24 23.97
CA ILE A 32 29.35 -13.11 24.84
C ILE A 32 30.64 -12.55 25.42
N THR A 33 30.99 -11.34 25.04
CA THR A 33 32.09 -10.59 25.63
C THR A 33 31.55 -9.65 26.69
N PHE A 34 31.84 -9.92 27.96
CA PHE A 34 31.50 -9.03 29.07
C PHE A 34 32.48 -7.84 29.11
N SER A 35 32.30 -6.87 28.22
CA SER A 35 33.03 -5.60 28.30
C SER A 35 32.13 -4.59 29.02
N VAL A 36 32.60 -4.10 30.15
CA VAL A 36 31.89 -3.15 31.03
C VAL A 36 31.79 -1.74 30.44
N LEU A 37 32.47 -1.46 29.33
CA LEU A 37 32.74 -0.09 28.86
C LEU A 37 31.84 0.39 27.70
N ASN A 38 31.15 -0.49 26.99
CA ASN A 38 30.32 -0.10 25.85
C ASN A 38 28.88 -0.59 25.99
N SER A 39 27.92 0.26 25.71
CA SER A 39 26.53 -0.15 25.56
C SER A 39 26.34 -0.96 24.28
N ASP A 40 25.48 -1.99 24.34
CA ASP A 40 25.09 -2.75 23.15
C ASP A 40 24.38 -1.85 22.15
N HIS A 41 24.77 -1.95 20.88
CA HIS A 41 24.01 -1.34 19.80
C HIS A 41 23.63 -2.37 18.75
N ILE A 42 22.49 -2.14 18.14
CA ILE A 42 22.08 -2.91 16.97
C ILE A 42 22.97 -2.47 15.80
N ILE A 43 23.74 -3.41 15.24
CA ILE A 43 24.57 -3.15 14.06
C ILE A 43 23.92 -3.74 12.81
N TRP A 44 24.06 -3.03 11.70
CA TRP A 44 23.64 -3.49 10.38
C TRP A 44 24.77 -4.30 9.73
N SER A 45 24.59 -5.63 9.67
CA SER A 45 25.64 -6.56 9.22
C SER A 45 26.13 -6.34 7.78
N SER A 46 25.31 -5.71 6.94
CA SER A 46 25.63 -5.44 5.54
C SER A 46 26.36 -4.12 5.34
N SER A 47 26.63 -3.36 6.40
CA SER A 47 27.38 -2.10 6.35
C SER A 47 28.73 -2.25 7.02
N PRO A 48 29.83 -1.82 6.39
CA PRO A 48 31.17 -1.84 7.02
C PRO A 48 31.27 -1.02 8.30
N SER A 49 30.43 0.02 8.44
CA SER A 49 30.36 0.87 9.63
C SER A 49 29.43 0.34 10.70
N GLY A 50 28.69 -0.73 10.45
CA GLY A 50 27.62 -1.22 11.33
C GLY A 50 26.36 -0.36 11.38
N ASN A 51 26.35 0.79 10.72
CA ASN A 51 25.18 1.68 10.68
C ASN A 51 24.13 1.18 9.67
N PHE A 52 22.85 1.42 9.97
CA PHE A 52 21.78 1.10 9.05
C PHE A 52 21.91 1.91 7.75
N ASP A 53 21.90 1.20 6.63
CA ASP A 53 21.92 1.79 5.29
C ASP A 53 20.66 1.37 4.53
N MET A 54 19.81 2.35 4.23
CA MET A 54 18.54 2.16 3.51
C MET A 54 18.76 1.56 2.11
N LYS A 55 19.85 1.93 1.43
CA LYS A 55 20.17 1.44 0.10
C LYS A 55 20.53 -0.04 0.11
N GLU A 56 21.32 -0.46 1.10
CA GLU A 56 21.66 -1.87 1.29
C GLU A 56 20.45 -2.69 1.77
N ALA A 57 19.63 -2.13 2.66
CA ALA A 57 18.37 -2.74 3.07
C ALA A 57 17.43 -2.97 1.88
N TYR A 58 17.30 -1.98 0.99
CA TYR A 58 16.51 -2.10 -0.22
C TYR A 58 17.07 -3.17 -1.18
N LYS A 59 18.39 -3.21 -1.38
CA LYS A 59 19.01 -4.26 -2.20
C LYS A 59 18.73 -5.65 -1.66
N LEU A 60 18.87 -5.86 -0.35
CA LEU A 60 18.58 -7.15 0.28
C LEU A 60 17.11 -7.55 0.10
N ALA A 61 16.19 -6.60 0.31
CA ALA A 61 14.77 -6.85 0.09
C ALA A 61 14.46 -7.21 -1.38
N VAL A 62 15.08 -6.54 -2.35
CA VAL A 62 14.93 -6.83 -3.78
C VAL A 62 15.50 -8.20 -4.13
N ILE A 63 16.68 -8.57 -3.60
CA ILE A 63 17.29 -9.88 -3.85
C ILE A 63 16.42 -11.01 -3.29
N GLU A 64 15.84 -10.84 -2.09
CA GLU A 64 14.89 -11.80 -1.54
C GLU A 64 13.62 -11.91 -2.38
N MET A 65 13.10 -10.79 -2.88
CA MET A 65 11.94 -10.77 -3.76
C MET A 65 12.22 -11.41 -5.13
N ASP A 66 13.41 -11.20 -5.73
CA ASP A 66 13.84 -11.84 -6.98
C ASP A 66 14.00 -13.36 -6.83
N GLY A 67 14.41 -13.83 -5.66
CA GLY A 67 14.48 -15.26 -5.32
C GLY A 67 13.10 -15.92 -5.19
N MET A 68 12.10 -15.18 -4.74
CA MET A 68 10.72 -15.66 -4.54
C MET A 68 9.81 -15.45 -5.76
N HIS A 69 10.12 -14.52 -6.66
CA HIS A 69 9.26 -14.10 -7.76
C HIS A 69 9.93 -14.15 -9.15
N LYS A 70 10.59 -15.24 -9.49
CA LYS A 70 10.83 -15.56 -10.93
C LYS A 70 9.57 -16.10 -11.62
N GLY A 71 8.39 -15.85 -11.09
CA GLY A 71 7.14 -15.92 -11.82
C GLY A 71 7.01 -14.67 -12.69
N ASN A 72 6.88 -14.85 -14.00
CA ASN A 72 6.63 -13.79 -14.98
C ASN A 72 5.52 -12.85 -14.51
N PHE A 73 5.88 -11.71 -13.85
CA PHE A 73 4.91 -10.70 -13.47
C PHE A 73 4.36 -10.04 -14.73
N ASN A 74 3.26 -10.58 -15.23
CA ASN A 74 2.58 -10.07 -16.44
C ASN A 74 1.60 -8.93 -16.08
N GLY A 75 2.07 -7.93 -15.35
CA GLY A 75 1.25 -6.79 -14.88
C GLY A 75 1.36 -5.52 -15.71
N SER A 76 2.16 -5.51 -16.78
CA SER A 76 2.36 -4.33 -17.62
C SER A 76 1.07 -3.77 -18.23
N TRP A 77 0.07 -4.63 -18.46
CA TRP A 77 -1.25 -4.25 -18.96
C TRP A 77 -1.99 -3.27 -18.04
N ILE A 78 -1.78 -3.33 -16.72
CA ILE A 78 -2.43 -2.46 -15.73
C ILE A 78 -2.14 -0.99 -16.02
N TRP A 79 -0.91 -0.71 -16.41
CA TRP A 79 -0.46 0.66 -16.66
C TRP A 79 -0.90 1.21 -18.02
N LYS A 80 -1.21 0.32 -18.96
CA LYS A 80 -1.65 0.66 -20.32
C LYS A 80 -3.15 0.96 -20.42
N VAL A 81 -3.97 0.47 -19.49
CA VAL A 81 -5.42 0.71 -19.53
C VAL A 81 -5.77 2.12 -19.08
N PRO A 82 -6.72 2.82 -19.76
CA PRO A 82 -7.15 4.18 -19.40
C PRO A 82 -7.98 4.15 -18.11
N LYS A 83 -7.34 4.35 -16.99
CA LYS A 83 -7.97 4.35 -15.64
C LYS A 83 -7.24 5.32 -14.73
N ILE A 84 -7.95 5.76 -13.67
CA ILE A 84 -7.33 6.60 -12.64
C ILE A 84 -6.21 5.87 -11.91
N PRO A 85 -5.12 6.57 -11.53
CA PRO A 85 -3.95 5.96 -10.88
C PRO A 85 -4.31 5.10 -9.66
N LYS A 86 -5.24 5.55 -8.84
CA LYS A 86 -5.71 4.83 -7.64
C LYS A 86 -6.30 3.44 -7.95
N ILE A 87 -6.97 3.27 -9.10
CA ILE A 87 -7.48 1.97 -9.54
C ILE A 87 -6.32 1.11 -10.07
N LYS A 88 -5.38 1.68 -10.82
CA LYS A 88 -4.19 0.96 -11.30
C LYS A 88 -3.38 0.38 -10.15
N CYS A 89 -3.08 1.18 -9.14
CA CYS A 89 -2.38 0.72 -7.93
C CYS A 89 -3.15 -0.39 -7.20
N PHE A 90 -4.47 -0.28 -7.09
CA PHE A 90 -5.30 -1.31 -6.47
C PHE A 90 -5.27 -2.63 -7.25
N LEU A 91 -5.41 -2.58 -8.57
CA LEU A 91 -5.32 -3.77 -9.44
C LEU A 91 -3.93 -4.43 -9.35
N TRP A 92 -2.88 -3.63 -9.29
CA TRP A 92 -1.51 -4.10 -9.08
C TRP A 92 -1.37 -4.83 -7.74
N GLN A 93 -1.89 -4.26 -6.65
CA GLN A 93 -1.90 -4.91 -5.34
C GLN A 93 -2.70 -6.22 -5.34
N CYS A 94 -3.84 -6.27 -6.04
CA CYS A 94 -4.62 -7.51 -6.19
C CYS A 94 -3.81 -8.59 -6.92
N GLN A 95 -3.12 -8.23 -7.99
CA GLN A 95 -2.30 -9.16 -8.78
C GLN A 95 -1.10 -9.70 -7.99
N LEU A 96 -0.54 -8.90 -7.10
CA LEU A 96 0.53 -9.32 -6.17
C LEU A 96 0.02 -10.06 -4.93
N ASN A 97 -1.28 -10.34 -4.84
CA ASN A 97 -1.91 -10.95 -3.66
C ASN A 97 -1.60 -10.18 -2.34
N SER A 98 -1.48 -8.86 -2.41
CA SER A 98 -0.99 -8.02 -1.32
C SER A 98 -2.06 -7.22 -0.58
N ILE A 99 -3.32 -7.20 -1.04
CA ILE A 99 -4.41 -6.56 -0.31
C ILE A 99 -4.77 -7.33 0.96
N SER A 100 -5.21 -6.60 1.99
CA SER A 100 -5.41 -7.12 3.34
C SER A 100 -6.75 -7.87 3.50
N VAL A 101 -6.94 -8.95 2.73
CA VAL A 101 -8.03 -9.91 2.98
C VAL A 101 -7.68 -10.78 4.20
N ARG A 102 -8.69 -11.38 4.83
CA ARG A 102 -8.50 -12.13 6.08
C ARG A 102 -7.53 -13.29 5.96
N THR A 103 -7.52 -14.00 4.84
CA THR A 103 -6.52 -15.04 4.57
C THR A 103 -5.10 -14.49 4.54
N THR A 104 -4.88 -13.33 3.92
CA THR A 104 -3.57 -12.67 3.89
C THR A 104 -3.15 -12.17 5.28
N LEU A 105 -4.08 -11.62 6.05
CA LEU A 105 -3.82 -11.16 7.42
C LEU A 105 -3.49 -12.34 8.36
N ALA A 106 -4.25 -13.43 8.29
CA ALA A 106 -3.96 -14.64 9.05
C ALA A 106 -2.59 -15.25 8.71
N ALA A 107 -2.24 -15.30 7.40
CA ALA A 107 -0.93 -15.76 6.94
C ALA A 107 0.24 -14.87 7.42
N ARG A 108 -0.03 -13.60 7.76
CA ARG A 108 0.93 -12.67 8.38
C ARG A 108 0.98 -12.77 9.90
N GLY A 109 0.32 -13.77 10.51
CA GLY A 109 0.31 -14.00 11.95
C GLY A 109 -0.69 -13.14 12.73
N MET A 110 -1.61 -12.46 12.08
CA MET A 110 -2.67 -11.73 12.80
C MET A 110 -3.76 -12.72 13.29
N HIS A 111 -4.23 -12.52 14.52
CA HIS A 111 -5.31 -13.30 15.11
C HIS A 111 -6.68 -12.90 14.53
N VAL A 112 -6.92 -13.29 13.27
CA VAL A 112 -8.20 -13.07 12.59
C VAL A 112 -8.70 -14.37 11.98
N THR A 113 -10.01 -14.60 12.05
CA THR A 113 -10.61 -15.75 11.34
C THR A 113 -10.44 -15.55 9.82
N PRO A 114 -9.97 -16.54 9.07
CA PRO A 114 -9.81 -16.43 7.63
C PRO A 114 -11.13 -16.42 6.85
N LEU A 115 -12.27 -16.65 7.52
CA LEU A 115 -13.59 -16.74 6.88
C LEU A 115 -14.14 -15.38 6.48
N CYS A 116 -14.91 -15.36 5.39
CA CYS A 116 -15.59 -14.16 4.91
C CYS A 116 -16.66 -13.69 5.89
N HIS A 117 -16.70 -12.40 6.19
CA HIS A 117 -17.70 -11.80 7.08
C HIS A 117 -19.13 -11.84 6.52
N PHE A 118 -19.30 -11.80 5.20
CA PHE A 118 -20.62 -11.72 4.59
C PHE A 118 -21.30 -13.08 4.38
N CYS A 119 -20.56 -14.14 4.12
CA CYS A 119 -21.13 -15.45 3.83
C CYS A 119 -20.70 -16.54 4.81
N GLU A 120 -19.76 -16.26 5.71
CA GLU A 120 -19.23 -17.10 6.80
C GLU A 120 -18.81 -18.54 6.41
N GLY A 121 -19.15 -18.99 5.21
CA GLY A 121 -18.93 -20.35 4.70
C GLY A 121 -17.65 -20.54 3.87
N SER A 122 -16.93 -19.46 3.52
CA SER A 122 -15.78 -19.55 2.62
C SER A 122 -14.61 -18.71 3.12
N ALA A 123 -13.39 -19.13 2.80
CA ALA A 123 -12.19 -18.35 3.09
C ALA A 123 -12.21 -17.01 2.34
N GLU A 124 -11.89 -15.92 3.04
CA GLU A 124 -11.85 -14.58 2.46
C GLU A 124 -10.54 -14.39 1.69
N THR A 125 -10.49 -14.91 0.47
CA THR A 125 -9.45 -14.66 -0.52
C THR A 125 -9.76 -13.43 -1.36
N ILE A 126 -8.81 -12.92 -2.14
CA ILE A 126 -9.03 -11.77 -3.03
C ILE A 126 -10.12 -12.08 -4.06
N VAL A 127 -10.04 -13.26 -4.70
CA VAL A 127 -11.04 -13.66 -5.69
C VAL A 127 -12.42 -13.83 -5.05
N HIS A 128 -12.48 -14.34 -3.82
CA HIS A 128 -13.73 -14.46 -3.10
C HIS A 128 -14.38 -13.08 -2.86
N VAL A 129 -13.65 -12.13 -2.28
CA VAL A 129 -14.18 -10.79 -1.98
C VAL A 129 -14.61 -10.04 -3.24
N LEU A 130 -13.84 -10.17 -4.32
CA LEU A 130 -14.07 -9.38 -5.53
C LEU A 130 -14.99 -10.05 -6.54
N ARG A 131 -15.25 -11.37 -6.44
CA ARG A 131 -16.00 -12.13 -7.43
C ARG A 131 -17.01 -13.12 -6.84
N ASP A 132 -16.56 -13.99 -5.91
CA ASP A 132 -17.30 -15.22 -5.57
C ASP A 132 -18.22 -15.06 -4.36
N CYS A 133 -17.97 -14.08 -3.49
CA CYS A 133 -18.83 -13.76 -2.36
C CYS A 133 -20.26 -13.44 -2.81
N CYS A 134 -21.26 -13.78 -2.01
CA CYS A 134 -22.67 -13.48 -2.30
C CYS A 134 -22.89 -12.00 -2.68
N VAL A 135 -22.28 -11.06 -1.97
CA VAL A 135 -22.34 -9.62 -2.28
C VAL A 135 -21.72 -9.31 -3.65
N ALA A 136 -20.56 -9.87 -3.96
CA ALA A 136 -19.91 -9.65 -5.24
C ALA A 136 -20.69 -10.28 -6.40
N ARG A 137 -21.19 -11.51 -6.22
CA ARG A 137 -22.02 -12.19 -7.22
C ARG A 137 -23.26 -11.38 -7.55
N ASN A 138 -23.96 -10.85 -6.56
CA ASN A 138 -25.15 -10.04 -6.76
C ASN A 138 -24.88 -8.81 -7.65
N ILE A 139 -23.75 -8.15 -7.44
CA ILE A 139 -23.33 -7.02 -8.30
C ILE A 139 -23.04 -7.50 -9.72
N TRP A 140 -22.20 -8.53 -9.86
CA TRP A 140 -21.77 -8.98 -11.19
C TRP A 140 -22.94 -9.53 -12.01
N THR A 141 -23.84 -10.31 -11.44
CA THR A 141 -25.04 -10.79 -12.15
C THR A 141 -25.95 -9.65 -12.59
N SER A 142 -25.97 -8.53 -11.84
CA SER A 142 -26.76 -7.36 -12.24
C SER A 142 -26.09 -6.50 -13.33
N LEU A 143 -24.77 -6.64 -13.54
CA LEU A 143 -24.00 -5.88 -14.50
C LEU A 143 -23.64 -6.68 -15.77
N LEU A 144 -23.55 -8.01 -15.66
CA LEU A 144 -23.19 -8.89 -16.78
C LEU A 144 -24.35 -9.08 -17.74
N PRO A 145 -24.09 -9.23 -19.04
CA PRO A 145 -25.08 -9.74 -19.99
C PRO A 145 -25.52 -11.17 -19.64
N PRO A 146 -26.75 -11.57 -19.92
CA PRO A 146 -27.33 -12.87 -19.50
C PRO A 146 -26.57 -14.14 -19.88
N MET A 147 -25.63 -14.10 -20.81
CA MET A 147 -24.90 -15.26 -21.35
C MET A 147 -23.42 -15.38 -20.91
N SER A 148 -22.95 -14.57 -19.95
CA SER A 148 -21.52 -14.44 -19.64
C SER A 148 -21.04 -15.21 -18.40
N ASP A 149 -21.91 -15.94 -17.71
CA ASP A 149 -21.67 -16.41 -16.33
C ASP A 149 -20.54 -17.44 -16.18
N SER A 150 -20.47 -18.47 -17.02
CA SER A 150 -19.54 -19.58 -16.80
C SER A 150 -18.06 -19.17 -16.96
N LEU A 151 -17.75 -18.36 -17.98
CA LEU A 151 -16.40 -17.90 -18.23
C LEU A 151 -15.96 -16.84 -17.20
N PHE A 152 -16.89 -15.95 -16.79
CA PHE A 152 -16.59 -14.89 -15.84
C PHE A 152 -16.21 -15.44 -14.46
N PHE A 153 -16.96 -16.42 -13.95
CA PHE A 153 -16.74 -16.98 -12.61
C PHE A 153 -15.73 -18.13 -12.54
N GLY A 154 -15.28 -18.67 -13.69
CA GLY A 154 -14.37 -19.82 -13.75
C GLY A 154 -12.86 -19.49 -13.80
N LEU A 155 -12.47 -18.25 -14.11
CA LEU A 155 -11.08 -17.88 -14.35
C LEU A 155 -10.27 -17.76 -13.05
N HIS A 156 -8.95 -17.97 -13.14
CA HIS A 156 -8.02 -17.57 -12.09
C HIS A 156 -7.97 -16.05 -11.93
N LEU A 157 -7.64 -15.56 -10.72
CA LEU A 157 -7.69 -14.14 -10.36
C LEU A 157 -6.98 -13.24 -11.39
N ASN A 158 -5.76 -13.56 -11.77
CA ASN A 158 -4.95 -12.71 -12.65
C ASN A 158 -5.52 -12.64 -14.06
N ASP A 159 -5.99 -13.74 -14.60
CA ASP A 159 -6.62 -13.79 -15.92
C ASP A 159 -7.99 -13.12 -15.90
N TRP A 160 -8.76 -13.33 -14.84
CA TRP A 160 -10.04 -12.67 -14.63
C TRP A 160 -9.90 -11.14 -14.60
N LEU A 161 -8.92 -10.62 -13.85
CA LEU A 161 -8.63 -9.20 -13.80
C LEU A 161 -8.19 -8.67 -15.18
N ARG A 162 -7.23 -9.35 -15.82
CA ARG A 162 -6.67 -8.93 -17.11
C ARG A 162 -7.73 -8.90 -18.21
N LEU A 163 -8.44 -10.00 -18.40
CA LEU A 163 -9.43 -10.12 -19.46
C LEU A 163 -10.54 -9.08 -19.32
N ASN A 164 -11.08 -8.94 -18.10
CA ASN A 164 -12.17 -7.99 -17.87
C ASN A 164 -11.71 -6.53 -17.89
N CYS A 165 -10.53 -6.21 -17.37
CA CYS A 165 -10.00 -4.85 -17.41
C CYS A 165 -9.64 -4.38 -18.82
N CYS A 166 -9.18 -5.29 -19.68
CA CYS A 166 -8.78 -4.97 -21.05
C CYS A 166 -9.92 -5.06 -22.06
N LYS A 167 -11.09 -5.57 -21.66
CA LYS A 167 -12.24 -5.72 -22.56
C LYS A 167 -12.76 -4.38 -23.03
N MET A 168 -12.81 -4.22 -24.35
CA MET A 168 -13.15 -2.94 -25.00
C MET A 168 -14.63 -2.83 -25.37
N ASP A 169 -15.37 -3.94 -25.28
CA ASP A 169 -16.81 -3.96 -25.61
C ASP A 169 -17.57 -2.94 -24.74
N THR A 170 -18.52 -2.30 -25.37
CA THR A 170 -19.41 -1.35 -24.66
C THR A 170 -20.57 -2.07 -23.99
N HIS A 171 -20.86 -1.66 -22.77
CA HIS A 171 -22.00 -2.16 -22.04
C HIS A 171 -23.31 -1.64 -22.66
N SER A 172 -24.24 -2.54 -22.96
CA SER A 172 -25.44 -2.26 -23.76
C SER A 172 -26.33 -1.13 -23.19
N SER A 173 -26.44 -1.03 -21.86
CA SER A 173 -27.32 -0.03 -21.24
C SER A 173 -26.64 1.32 -20.96
N SER A 174 -25.31 1.40 -20.88
CA SER A 174 -24.59 2.62 -20.52
C SER A 174 -23.72 3.19 -21.64
N GLY A 175 -23.46 2.44 -22.70
CA GLY A 175 -22.53 2.82 -23.76
C GLY A 175 -21.06 2.94 -23.30
N ILE A 176 -20.77 2.60 -22.05
CA ILE A 176 -19.42 2.72 -21.47
C ILE A 176 -18.69 1.38 -21.63
N ARG A 177 -17.38 1.46 -21.87
CA ARG A 177 -16.54 0.26 -22.02
C ARG A 177 -16.58 -0.61 -20.78
N TRP A 178 -16.80 -1.93 -20.97
CA TRP A 178 -16.86 -2.90 -19.89
C TRP A 178 -15.63 -2.82 -18.95
N GLY A 179 -14.43 -2.72 -19.50
CA GLY A 179 -13.20 -2.64 -18.72
C GLY A 179 -13.16 -1.48 -17.72
N ILE A 180 -13.90 -0.38 -17.97
CA ILE A 180 -14.04 0.73 -17.03
C ILE A 180 -15.01 0.32 -15.92
N ILE A 181 -16.22 -0.16 -16.29
CA ILE A 181 -17.25 -0.60 -15.34
C ILE A 181 -16.69 -1.66 -14.39
N PHE A 182 -16.03 -2.67 -14.94
CA PHE A 182 -15.38 -3.73 -14.17
C PHE A 182 -14.36 -3.20 -13.16
N SER A 183 -13.50 -2.30 -13.58
CA SER A 183 -12.44 -1.77 -12.72
C SER A 183 -12.96 -0.92 -11.56
N PHE A 184 -14.01 -0.16 -11.79
CA PHE A 184 -14.72 0.55 -10.72
C PHE A 184 -15.51 -0.42 -9.83
N GLY A 185 -16.08 -1.48 -10.40
CA GLY A 185 -16.78 -2.54 -9.67
C GLY A 185 -15.87 -3.23 -8.65
N VAL A 186 -14.71 -3.74 -9.07
CA VAL A 186 -13.77 -4.39 -8.15
C VAL A 186 -13.29 -3.44 -7.05
N ARG A 187 -13.05 -2.17 -7.37
CA ARG A 187 -12.67 -1.17 -6.38
C ARG A 187 -13.80 -0.85 -5.41
N THR A 188 -15.03 -0.74 -5.88
CA THR A 188 -16.21 -0.45 -5.05
C THR A 188 -16.50 -1.62 -4.11
N LEU A 189 -16.40 -2.86 -4.56
CA LEU A 189 -16.53 -4.05 -3.72
C LEU A 189 -15.52 -4.07 -2.57
N TRP A 190 -14.27 -3.79 -2.87
CA TRP A 190 -13.23 -3.68 -1.85
C TRP A 190 -13.51 -2.58 -0.82
N LEU A 191 -13.91 -1.40 -1.28
CA LEU A 191 -14.24 -0.29 -0.40
C LEU A 191 -15.48 -0.57 0.43
N HIS A 192 -16.49 -1.22 -0.13
CA HIS A 192 -17.69 -1.64 0.60
C HIS A 192 -17.32 -2.62 1.73
N ARG A 193 -16.57 -3.68 1.40
CA ARG A 193 -16.06 -4.63 2.41
C ARG A 193 -15.36 -3.90 3.56
N ASN A 194 -14.48 -2.94 3.26
CA ASN A 194 -13.74 -2.21 4.28
C ASN A 194 -14.63 -1.29 5.12
N ARG A 195 -15.63 -0.66 4.51
CA ARG A 195 -16.62 0.16 5.26
C ARG A 195 -17.40 -0.69 6.26
N VAL A 196 -17.89 -1.84 5.84
CA VAL A 196 -18.64 -2.75 6.72
C VAL A 196 -17.75 -3.24 7.87
N LEU A 197 -16.52 -3.70 7.58
CA LEU A 197 -15.64 -4.28 8.61
C LEU A 197 -15.06 -3.28 9.60
N PHE A 198 -14.71 -2.07 9.13
CA PHE A 198 -13.95 -1.11 9.93
C PHE A 198 -14.75 0.11 10.39
N ARG A 199 -15.93 0.35 9.79
CA ARG A 199 -16.78 1.49 10.13
C ARG A 199 -18.14 1.09 10.64
N ASN A 200 -18.42 -0.21 10.81
CA ASN A 200 -19.72 -0.74 11.21
C ASN A 200 -20.90 -0.24 10.35
N GLU A 201 -20.62 0.12 9.08
CA GLU A 201 -21.69 0.48 8.15
C GLU A 201 -22.53 -0.77 7.83
N ARG A 202 -23.85 -0.60 7.68
CA ARG A 202 -24.71 -1.70 7.25
C ARG A 202 -24.31 -2.15 5.85
N ALA A 203 -24.27 -3.46 5.62
CA ALA A 203 -24.09 -4.00 4.29
C ALA A 203 -25.20 -3.45 3.37
N GLN A 204 -24.79 -2.71 2.33
CA GLN A 204 -25.73 -2.19 1.35
C GLN A 204 -25.98 -3.28 0.29
N ASP A 205 -27.22 -3.67 0.11
CA ASP A 205 -27.61 -4.70 -0.87
C ASP A 205 -27.50 -4.21 -2.32
N ILE A 206 -27.44 -2.88 -2.54
CA ILE A 206 -27.46 -2.28 -3.88
C ILE A 206 -26.22 -1.41 -4.10
N LEU A 207 -25.13 -2.04 -4.56
CA LEU A 207 -23.92 -1.32 -4.93
C LEU A 207 -23.85 -0.94 -6.43
N LYS A 208 -24.77 -1.44 -7.26
CA LYS A 208 -24.78 -1.14 -8.69
C LYS A 208 -24.88 0.35 -9.01
N PRO A 209 -25.76 1.14 -8.40
CA PRO A 209 -25.80 2.60 -8.61
C PRO A 209 -24.48 3.29 -8.24
N ASP A 210 -23.84 2.86 -7.16
CA ASP A 210 -22.54 3.39 -6.71
C ASP A 210 -21.43 3.16 -7.74
N VAL A 211 -21.40 1.98 -8.36
CA VAL A 211 -20.45 1.65 -9.43
C VAL A 211 -20.75 2.52 -10.66
N LEU A 212 -21.99 2.56 -11.11
CA LEU A 212 -22.39 3.27 -12.33
C LEU A 212 -22.21 4.79 -12.19
N SER A 213 -22.53 5.38 -11.05
CA SER A 213 -22.32 6.80 -10.77
C SER A 213 -20.86 7.21 -10.95
N LYS A 214 -19.93 6.47 -10.31
CA LYS A 214 -18.48 6.71 -10.42
C LYS A 214 -17.95 6.49 -11.84
N VAL A 215 -18.53 5.54 -12.55
CA VAL A 215 -18.15 5.24 -13.93
C VAL A 215 -18.59 6.35 -14.87
N VAL A 216 -19.81 6.87 -14.70
CA VAL A 216 -20.33 8.00 -15.49
C VAL A 216 -19.53 9.25 -15.21
N GLU A 217 -19.23 9.56 -13.95
CA GLU A 217 -18.38 10.68 -13.56
C GLU A 217 -17.00 10.59 -14.25
N PHE A 218 -16.34 9.44 -14.18
CA PHE A 218 -15.07 9.20 -14.83
C PHE A 218 -15.15 9.32 -16.36
N ALA A 219 -16.20 8.78 -16.97
CA ALA A 219 -16.39 8.86 -18.43
C ALA A 219 -16.61 10.30 -18.87
N TYR A 220 -17.38 11.08 -18.11
CA TYR A 220 -17.64 12.48 -18.39
C TYR A 220 -16.35 13.33 -18.33
N VAL A 221 -15.55 13.16 -17.28
CA VAL A 221 -14.26 13.87 -17.15
C VAL A 221 -13.28 13.42 -18.23
N GLY A 222 -13.17 12.12 -18.48
CA GLY A 222 -12.24 11.57 -19.47
C GLY A 222 -12.57 11.90 -20.93
N ILE A 223 -13.82 12.24 -21.25
CA ILE A 223 -14.20 12.72 -22.59
C ILE A 223 -13.65 14.12 -22.83
N ASN A 224 -13.56 14.96 -21.81
CA ASN A 224 -13.07 16.32 -21.91
C ASN A 224 -11.53 16.41 -21.95
N GLU A 225 -10.81 15.35 -21.56
CA GLU A 225 -9.32 15.32 -21.57
C GLU A 225 -8.70 14.78 -22.86
N LYS A 226 -9.48 14.52 -23.93
CA LYS A 226 -8.93 14.14 -25.24
C LYS A 226 -8.32 15.32 -26.01
N GLN A 227 -7.43 16.06 -25.37
CA GLN A 227 -6.38 16.75 -26.09
C GLN A 227 -5.17 15.82 -26.17
N THR A 228 -4.83 15.46 -27.39
CA THR A 228 -3.74 14.59 -27.79
C THR A 228 -2.39 15.15 -27.33
N THR A 229 -2.01 14.88 -26.11
CA THR A 229 -0.61 14.93 -25.75
C THR A 229 -0.05 13.53 -25.91
N THR A 230 0.85 13.34 -26.85
CA THR A 230 1.69 12.14 -26.93
C THR A 230 2.27 11.88 -25.55
N PRO A 231 2.14 10.65 -25.01
CA PRO A 231 2.65 10.33 -23.67
C PRO A 231 4.17 10.55 -23.67
N ARG A 232 4.62 11.65 -23.09
CA ARG A 232 6.03 11.93 -22.90
C ARG A 232 6.47 11.13 -21.67
N SER A 233 7.33 10.14 -21.86
CA SER A 233 7.96 9.44 -20.76
C SER A 233 8.88 10.41 -20.02
N ILE A 234 8.47 10.84 -18.85
CA ILE A 234 9.29 11.67 -17.98
C ILE A 234 9.82 10.77 -16.90
N GLN A 235 11.13 10.63 -16.81
CA GLN A 235 11.76 9.98 -15.66
C GLN A 235 11.67 10.94 -14.47
N VAL A 236 10.77 10.65 -13.56
CA VAL A 236 10.65 11.40 -12.31
C VAL A 236 11.57 10.74 -11.28
N ARG A 237 12.53 11.50 -10.80
CA ARG A 237 13.40 11.12 -9.68
C ARG A 237 13.46 12.26 -8.68
N TRP A 238 13.71 11.92 -7.44
CA TRP A 238 14.05 12.94 -6.47
C TRP A 238 15.37 13.62 -6.90
N ILE A 239 15.36 14.95 -6.95
CA ILE A 239 16.51 15.75 -7.35
C ILE A 239 17.02 16.47 -6.10
N LYS A 240 18.32 16.38 -5.86
CA LYS A 240 19.00 17.13 -4.81
C LYS A 240 18.79 18.63 -5.01
N PRO A 241 18.73 19.44 -3.95
CA PRO A 241 18.75 20.88 -4.09
C PRO A 241 20.10 21.36 -4.68
N PRO A 242 20.14 22.56 -5.24
CA PRO A 242 21.39 23.19 -5.69
C PRO A 242 22.41 23.33 -4.54
N LEU A 243 23.67 23.58 -4.89
CA LEU A 243 24.74 23.80 -3.92
C LEU A 243 24.35 24.91 -2.92
N SER A 244 24.58 24.68 -1.65
CA SER A 244 24.22 25.55 -0.52
C SER A 244 22.72 25.70 -0.26
N TRP A 245 21.86 25.04 -1.00
CA TRP A 245 20.41 25.03 -0.76
C TRP A 245 19.97 23.83 0.08
N HIS A 246 18.86 24.01 0.75
CA HIS A 246 18.21 22.95 1.52
C HIS A 246 16.85 22.63 0.90
N LYS A 247 16.43 21.39 1.01
CA LYS A 247 15.13 20.94 0.49
C LYS A 247 14.26 20.43 1.61
N LEU A 248 13.15 21.13 1.83
CA LEU A 248 12.07 20.65 2.68
C LEU A 248 11.14 19.76 1.85
N ASN A 249 10.93 18.53 2.32
CA ASN A 249 9.87 17.65 1.86
C ASN A 249 8.87 17.47 2.99
N SER A 250 7.62 17.81 2.76
CA SER A 250 6.53 17.68 3.73
C SER A 250 5.35 16.94 3.12
N ASP A 251 4.58 16.27 3.95
CA ASP A 251 3.37 15.55 3.57
C ASP A 251 2.38 15.57 4.72
N GLY A 252 1.11 15.74 4.40
CA GLY A 252 0.02 15.73 5.36
C GLY A 252 -1.11 14.83 4.89
N SER A 253 -1.72 14.10 5.81
CA SER A 253 -2.81 13.20 5.48
C SER A 253 -3.93 13.25 6.50
N SER A 254 -5.14 12.93 6.05
CA SER A 254 -6.32 12.78 6.90
C SER A 254 -6.99 11.45 6.63
N LEU A 255 -7.26 10.71 7.69
CA LEU A 255 -8.00 9.45 7.62
C LEU A 255 -9.51 9.74 7.57
N GLY A 256 -10.02 9.97 6.37
CA GLY A 256 -11.29 10.62 6.10
C GLY A 256 -11.09 12.08 5.68
N ASN A 257 -12.14 12.79 5.21
CA ASN A 257 -12.02 14.19 4.78
C ASN A 257 -13.31 14.97 5.05
N PRO A 258 -13.45 15.56 6.27
CA PRO A 258 -12.49 15.64 7.38
C PRO A 258 -12.34 14.31 8.16
N GLY A 259 -11.20 14.18 8.88
CA GLY A 259 -10.91 13.01 9.71
C GLY A 259 -9.66 13.20 10.57
N GLN A 260 -9.25 12.16 11.27
CA GLN A 260 -8.01 12.16 12.05
C GLN A 260 -6.83 12.41 11.12
N ALA A 261 -6.05 13.44 11.43
CA ALA A 261 -5.01 13.94 10.54
C ALA A 261 -3.65 14.01 11.24
N GLY A 262 -2.63 13.82 10.45
CA GLY A 262 -1.25 13.98 10.84
C GLY A 262 -0.43 14.56 9.70
N GLY A 263 0.74 15.06 10.02
CA GLY A 263 1.68 15.58 9.04
C GLY A 263 3.11 15.38 9.50
N GLY A 264 4.02 15.46 8.56
CA GLY A 264 5.44 15.35 8.84
C GLY A 264 6.28 15.82 7.67
N GLY A 265 7.58 15.84 7.89
CA GLY A 265 8.50 16.21 6.84
C GLY A 265 9.94 16.07 7.27
N LEU A 266 10.81 16.33 6.31
CA LEU A 266 12.26 16.27 6.51
C LEU A 266 12.98 17.31 5.66
N ILE A 267 14.13 17.75 6.15
CA ILE A 267 15.03 18.70 5.49
C ILE A 267 16.27 17.93 5.07
N ARG A 268 16.70 18.15 3.83
CA ARG A 268 17.97 17.62 3.30
C ARG A 268 18.85 18.75 2.77
N ASP A 269 20.16 18.52 2.83
CA ASP A 269 21.16 19.41 2.24
C ASP A 269 21.36 19.19 0.73
N ASP A 270 22.28 19.93 0.15
CA ASP A 270 22.67 19.85 -1.26
C ASP A 270 23.36 18.54 -1.66
N LYS A 271 23.86 17.77 -0.68
CA LYS A 271 24.37 16.40 -0.90
C LYS A 271 23.25 15.38 -0.92
N GLY A 272 22.05 15.75 -0.42
CA GLY A 272 20.89 14.92 -0.26
C GLY A 272 20.85 14.25 1.11
N ASP A 273 21.75 14.62 2.01
CA ASP A 273 21.85 14.05 3.35
C ASP A 273 20.72 14.62 4.25
N TRP A 274 20.25 13.80 5.18
CA TRP A 274 19.20 14.16 6.09
C TRP A 274 19.74 15.06 7.22
N ILE A 275 19.14 16.23 7.38
CA ILE A 275 19.50 17.18 8.45
C ILE A 275 18.57 16.99 9.64
N LYS A 276 17.29 17.14 9.43
CA LYS A 276 16.27 17.09 10.48
C LYS A 276 14.92 16.67 9.92
N GLY A 277 14.09 16.03 10.75
CA GLY A 277 12.70 15.73 10.44
C GLY A 277 11.78 16.10 11.58
N TYR A 278 10.49 16.08 11.30
CA TYR A 278 9.43 16.31 12.27
C TYR A 278 8.21 15.46 11.94
N VAL A 279 7.40 15.20 12.92
CA VAL A 279 6.08 14.56 12.81
C VAL A 279 5.13 15.26 13.77
N ARG A 280 3.86 15.37 13.37
CA ARG A 280 2.80 15.99 14.17
C ARG A 280 1.49 15.23 14.05
N THR A 281 0.82 15.05 15.17
CA THR A 281 -0.61 14.72 15.22
C THR A 281 -1.40 16.04 15.16
N ILE A 282 -2.25 16.19 14.13
CA ILE A 282 -2.98 17.46 13.88
C ILE A 282 -4.37 17.43 14.54
N GLY A 283 -4.92 16.24 14.78
CA GLY A 283 -6.28 16.06 15.25
C GLY A 283 -7.27 15.87 14.10
N HIS A 284 -8.49 16.38 14.23
CA HIS A 284 -9.55 16.16 13.23
C HIS A 284 -9.61 17.34 12.25
N THR A 285 -9.24 17.12 10.98
CA THR A 285 -9.27 18.17 9.94
C THR A 285 -9.36 17.56 8.52
N THR A 286 -9.35 18.44 7.50
CA THR A 286 -9.33 18.04 6.09
C THR A 286 -7.92 17.68 5.62
N SER A 287 -7.81 16.91 4.52
CA SER A 287 -6.52 16.57 3.91
C SER A 287 -5.74 17.83 3.49
N VAL A 288 -6.40 18.84 2.93
CA VAL A 288 -5.77 20.11 2.55
C VAL A 288 -5.21 20.84 3.77
N ALA A 289 -5.96 20.90 4.85
CA ALA A 289 -5.46 21.53 6.07
C ALA A 289 -4.28 20.75 6.69
N ALA A 290 -4.30 19.40 6.60
CA ALA A 290 -3.18 18.57 7.04
C ALA A 290 -1.90 18.85 6.26
N GLU A 291 -1.99 18.98 4.92
CA GLU A 291 -0.87 19.37 4.07
C GLU A 291 -0.31 20.75 4.45
N LEU A 292 -1.19 21.75 4.62
CA LEU A 292 -0.77 23.10 5.01
C LEU A 292 -0.09 23.13 6.39
N TRP A 293 -0.58 22.35 7.35
CA TRP A 293 0.06 22.22 8.65
C TRP A 293 1.43 21.54 8.55
N ALA A 294 1.58 20.53 7.70
CA ALA A 294 2.87 19.90 7.47
C ALA A 294 3.88 20.92 6.90
N VAL A 295 3.51 21.68 5.87
CA VAL A 295 4.36 22.75 5.32
C VAL A 295 4.71 23.78 6.37
N HIS A 296 3.72 24.28 7.14
CA HIS A 296 3.91 25.27 8.19
C HIS A 296 4.95 24.81 9.24
N ASP A 297 4.82 23.59 9.74
CA ASP A 297 5.74 23.07 10.74
C ASP A 297 7.15 22.86 10.18
N GLY A 298 7.24 22.46 8.90
CA GLY A 298 8.52 22.37 8.18
C GLY A 298 9.22 23.72 8.05
N LEU A 299 8.49 24.77 7.69
CA LEU A 299 9.04 26.12 7.59
C LEU A 299 9.48 26.65 8.96
N ARG A 300 8.70 26.39 10.02
CA ARG A 300 9.11 26.71 11.39
C ARG A 300 10.40 25.99 11.80
N LEU A 301 10.56 24.73 11.41
CA LEU A 301 11.78 23.98 11.66
C LEU A 301 12.96 24.58 10.89
N CYS A 302 12.78 24.96 9.63
CA CYS A 302 13.81 25.66 8.85
C CYS A 302 14.23 26.97 9.53
N PHE A 303 13.26 27.75 9.99
CA PHE A 303 13.54 28.98 10.73
C PHE A 303 14.33 28.74 12.02
N ALA A 304 13.93 27.73 12.81
CA ALA A 304 14.62 27.36 14.05
C ALA A 304 16.07 26.90 13.80
N LEU A 305 16.33 26.27 12.64
CA LEU A 305 17.66 25.85 12.22
C LEU A 305 18.46 26.96 11.52
N LYS A 306 17.89 28.18 11.42
CA LYS A 306 18.49 29.32 10.71
C LYS A 306 18.85 29.03 9.26
N ILE A 307 18.06 28.18 8.62
CA ILE A 307 18.18 27.90 7.18
C ILE A 307 17.56 29.09 6.44
N PRO A 308 18.29 29.81 5.57
CA PRO A 308 17.74 30.92 4.81
C PRO A 308 16.62 30.42 3.90
N ALA A 309 15.52 31.19 3.83
CA ALA A 309 14.46 31.00 2.87
C ALA A 309 14.65 32.03 1.77
N ASP A 310 15.22 31.64 0.64
CA ASP A 310 15.16 32.43 -0.59
C ASP A 310 13.91 32.00 -1.37
N TYR A 311 13.10 32.97 -1.77
CA TYR A 311 11.86 32.82 -2.49
C TYR A 311 12.10 32.83 -4.01
#